data_437ac7d3911bdf8f529fb71d788b04b9
#
_entry.id   437ac7d3911bdf8f529fb71d788b04b9
#
_cell.length_a   1.000
_cell.length_b   1.000
_cell.length_c   1.000
_cell.angle_alpha   90.00
_cell.angle_beta   90.00
_cell.angle_gamma   90.00
#
_symmetry.space_group_name_H-M   'P 1'
#
loop_
_entity.id
_entity.type
_entity.pdbx_description
1 polymer ?
#
loop_
_entity_poly.entity_id
_entity_poly.type
_entity_poly.pdbx_seq_one_letter_code
_entity_poly.pdbx_strand_id
1 'polypeptide(L)'
;MTVFKGFLTITKRNLGYVFMYIIIFLTITIAVQKSELTDTDKMFEQTKLDIAVIDHDKSPVSEALTDYLASRHNLIDIPDTKTAIQDNLFYRHVYYVLTIPKDFTQSCKSKTASLTVTKVPGSTSGYYVDSQVNAWIQEMHMLLASGYSAEDATVMLKEAMTEESHVTMLDQNGYGGNIPMHAYMYQYMPYIILSILCYVIITIMMSFNNPEVRSRILCTSISSRKYNLQLALGCTVIGLAVWFLCTLLPIILYGKTFLADTNLTYYLINSFMMSLSALSLAFFVSTFTDKEQLVSAVVNVVSLGMSFLCGVFVSMDVLGKSVQKIAQFLPVYWYEVANNLLKSHNTFNRTQIHTLYTCYGIQLLFALAFLSLALIAGRMRRQTV
;
A
#
# COMPACT_ATOMS: atom_id res chain seq x y z
N MET A 1 29.65 31.24 -15.07
CA MET A 1 28.44 30.44 -14.74
C MET A 1 27.53 31.16 -13.75
N THR A 2 27.10 32.38 -14.09
CA THR A 2 26.26 33.22 -13.21
C THR A 2 24.83 32.68 -13.02
N VAL A 3 24.22 32.18 -14.09
CA VAL A 3 22.85 31.60 -14.04
C VAL A 3 22.81 30.35 -13.16
N PHE A 4 23.78 29.46 -13.30
CA PHE A 4 23.89 28.24 -12.49
C PHE A 4 24.10 28.54 -10.99
N LYS A 5 24.96 29.58 -10.68
CA LYS A 5 25.13 30.02 -9.28
C LYS A 5 23.83 30.60 -8.71
N GLY A 6 23.12 31.43 -9.49
CA GLY A 6 21.80 31.95 -9.11
C GLY A 6 20.80 30.83 -8.85
N PHE A 7 20.77 29.80 -9.71
CA PHE A 7 19.93 28.62 -9.57
C PHE A 7 20.20 27.90 -8.23
N LEU A 8 21.45 27.62 -7.90
CA LEU A 8 21.82 26.99 -6.62
C LEU A 8 21.51 27.86 -5.40
N THR A 9 21.61 29.20 -5.53
CA THR A 9 21.28 30.11 -4.43
C THR A 9 19.79 30.07 -4.11
N ILE A 10 18.93 30.06 -5.15
CA ILE A 10 17.47 29.93 -4.96
C ILE A 10 17.14 28.57 -4.34
N THR A 11 17.78 27.49 -4.80
CA THR A 11 17.62 26.15 -4.20
C THR A 11 17.94 26.13 -2.71
N LYS A 12 19.07 26.74 -2.32
CA LYS A 12 19.48 26.82 -0.90
C LYS A 12 18.43 27.53 -0.04
N ARG A 13 17.80 28.58 -0.55
CA ARG A 13 16.73 29.30 0.16
C ARG A 13 15.47 28.44 0.37
N ASN A 14 15.25 27.44 -0.47
CA ASN A 14 14.08 26.55 -0.44
C ASN A 14 14.35 25.20 0.23
N LEU A 15 15.54 24.97 0.82
CA LEU A 15 15.87 23.72 1.50
C LEU A 15 14.90 23.37 2.64
N GLY A 16 14.30 24.38 3.30
CA GLY A 16 13.29 24.14 4.34
C GLY A 16 12.11 23.29 3.85
N TYR A 17 11.62 23.54 2.64
CA TYR A 17 10.56 22.74 2.03
C TYR A 17 11.03 21.32 1.69
N VAL A 18 12.26 21.17 1.24
CA VAL A 18 12.86 19.83 0.97
C VAL A 18 12.90 19.01 2.26
N PHE A 19 13.37 19.61 3.36
CA PHE A 19 13.38 18.92 4.67
C PHE A 19 11.98 18.61 5.18
N MET A 20 11.02 19.51 4.97
CA MET A 20 9.61 19.27 5.34
C MET A 20 9.06 18.02 4.64
N TYR A 21 9.23 17.89 3.32
CA TYR A 21 8.77 16.72 2.57
C TYR A 21 9.50 15.44 2.98
N ILE A 22 10.79 15.51 3.30
CA ILE A 22 11.55 14.36 3.81
C ILE A 22 10.99 13.91 5.17
N ILE A 23 10.69 14.82 6.08
CA ILE A 23 10.11 14.50 7.39
C ILE A 23 8.74 13.85 7.22
N ILE A 24 7.87 14.41 6.36
CA ILE A 24 6.56 13.83 6.05
C ILE A 24 6.72 12.40 5.51
N PHE A 25 7.63 12.20 4.55
CA PHE A 25 7.90 10.90 3.97
C PHE A 25 8.37 9.87 5.00
N LEU A 26 9.33 10.23 5.84
CA LEU A 26 9.83 9.36 6.90
C LEU A 26 8.72 9.01 7.90
N THR A 27 7.89 9.99 8.28
CA THR A 27 6.77 9.76 9.19
C THR A 27 5.76 8.76 8.61
N ILE A 28 5.38 8.93 7.35
CA ILE A 28 4.46 8.02 6.65
C ILE A 28 5.08 6.62 6.57
N THR A 29 6.34 6.53 6.13
CA THR A 29 7.04 5.25 5.98
C THR A 29 7.12 4.49 7.30
N ILE A 30 7.50 5.17 8.39
CA ILE A 30 7.59 4.56 9.73
C ILE A 30 6.21 4.15 10.25
N ALA A 31 5.17 4.96 10.03
CA ALA A 31 3.82 4.66 10.45
C ALA A 31 3.28 3.40 9.77
N VAL A 32 3.47 3.28 8.45
CA VAL A 32 3.05 2.10 7.68
C VAL A 32 3.83 0.86 8.09
N GLN A 33 5.15 0.98 8.28
CA GLN A 33 5.96 -0.14 8.74
C GLN A 33 5.52 -0.67 10.11
N LYS A 34 5.19 0.21 11.05
CA LYS A 34 4.64 -0.22 12.34
C LYS A 34 3.32 -0.97 12.18
N SER A 35 2.45 -0.53 11.28
CA SER A 35 1.18 -1.19 10.99
C SER A 35 1.41 -2.59 10.42
N GLU A 36 2.28 -2.72 9.44
CA GLU A 36 2.59 -4.01 8.79
C GLU A 36 3.33 -4.98 9.72
N LEU A 37 4.28 -4.50 10.54
CA LEU A 37 4.97 -5.33 11.55
C LEU A 37 4.00 -5.90 12.58
N THR A 38 2.95 -5.15 12.92
CA THR A 38 1.93 -5.63 13.87
C THR A 38 1.11 -6.76 13.28
N ASP A 39 0.99 -6.83 11.94
CA ASP A 39 0.24 -7.89 11.26
C ASP A 39 1.09 -9.10 10.84
N THR A 40 2.40 -8.91 10.57
CA THR A 40 3.30 -9.99 10.09
C THR A 40 3.97 -10.80 11.20
N ASP A 41 4.21 -10.23 12.37
CA ASP A 41 4.74 -10.95 13.55
C ASP A 41 3.65 -11.75 14.29
N LYS A 42 2.41 -11.59 13.93
CA LYS A 42 1.36 -12.49 14.36
C LYS A 42 1.44 -13.75 13.48
N MET A 43 2.21 -14.78 13.91
CA MET A 43 1.71 -16.15 13.81
C MET A 43 0.18 -16.01 13.95
N PHE A 44 -0.58 -16.63 13.06
CA PHE A 44 -2.05 -16.62 13.15
C PHE A 44 -2.47 -16.89 14.61
N GLU A 45 -2.52 -15.84 15.42
CA GLU A 45 -3.12 -15.89 16.74
C GLU A 45 -4.63 -15.86 16.49
N GLN A 46 -5.27 -16.93 16.91
CA GLN A 46 -6.73 -17.01 16.86
C GLN A 46 -7.30 -15.77 17.56
N THR A 47 -7.85 -14.87 16.77
CA THR A 47 -8.51 -13.68 17.33
C THR A 47 -9.71 -14.15 18.13
N LYS A 48 -9.66 -14.03 19.46
CA LYS A 48 -10.80 -14.31 20.31
C LYS A 48 -11.88 -13.27 20.04
N LEU A 49 -13.04 -13.73 19.62
CA LEU A 49 -14.19 -12.90 19.33
C LEU A 49 -15.20 -13.04 20.45
N ASP A 50 -15.95 -11.99 20.73
CA ASP A 50 -17.06 -12.03 21.65
C ASP A 50 -18.28 -12.64 20.93
N ILE A 51 -18.67 -13.85 21.32
CA ILE A 51 -19.76 -14.61 20.73
C ILE A 51 -20.75 -15.06 21.80
N ALA A 52 -21.98 -15.34 21.41
CA ALA A 52 -22.97 -15.91 22.30
C ALA A 52 -23.47 -17.26 21.78
N VAL A 53 -23.67 -18.20 22.70
CA VAL A 53 -24.23 -19.52 22.40
C VAL A 53 -25.52 -19.68 23.23
N ILE A 54 -26.62 -19.94 22.56
CA ILE A 54 -27.93 -20.22 23.19
C ILE A 54 -28.21 -21.69 22.95
N ASP A 55 -28.02 -22.51 23.97
CA ASP A 55 -28.22 -23.96 23.88
C ASP A 55 -29.56 -24.40 24.45
N HIS A 56 -30.44 -24.94 23.57
CA HIS A 56 -31.76 -25.51 23.95
C HIS A 56 -31.71 -27.03 24.06
N ASP A 57 -30.63 -27.69 23.62
CA ASP A 57 -30.52 -29.15 23.63
C ASP A 57 -29.97 -29.69 24.95
N LYS A 58 -28.97 -29.00 25.49
CA LYS A 58 -28.29 -29.37 26.75
C LYS A 58 -27.83 -30.86 26.76
N SER A 59 -27.37 -31.33 25.62
CA SER A 59 -26.85 -32.68 25.42
C SER A 59 -25.33 -32.70 25.52
N PRO A 60 -24.69 -33.86 25.72
CA PRO A 60 -23.22 -33.93 25.69
C PRO A 60 -22.58 -33.42 24.42
N VAL A 61 -23.31 -33.51 23.28
CA VAL A 61 -22.81 -33.04 21.98
C VAL A 61 -22.90 -31.50 21.88
N SER A 62 -24.02 -30.89 22.38
CA SER A 62 -24.16 -29.43 22.39
C SER A 62 -23.21 -28.76 23.40
N GLU A 63 -23.00 -29.40 24.56
CA GLU A 63 -22.02 -28.94 25.53
C GLU A 63 -20.60 -28.99 24.97
N ALA A 64 -20.23 -30.08 24.25
CA ALA A 64 -18.93 -30.18 23.61
C ALA A 64 -18.70 -29.11 22.54
N LEU A 65 -19.72 -28.75 21.75
CA LEU A 65 -19.63 -27.64 20.80
C LEU A 65 -19.44 -26.30 21.54
N THR A 66 -20.15 -26.09 22.62
CA THR A 66 -20.05 -24.87 23.44
C THR A 66 -18.65 -24.77 24.08
N ASP A 67 -18.13 -25.87 24.63
CA ASP A 67 -16.76 -25.94 25.18
C ASP A 67 -15.70 -25.67 24.12
N TYR A 68 -15.87 -26.23 22.91
CA TYR A 68 -14.99 -25.96 21.79
C TYR A 68 -14.94 -24.48 21.43
N LEU A 69 -16.10 -23.83 21.34
CA LEU A 69 -16.18 -22.40 21.06
C LEU A 69 -15.63 -21.55 22.22
N ALA A 70 -15.85 -21.97 23.49
CA ALA A 70 -15.32 -21.30 24.67
C ALA A 70 -13.78 -21.34 24.72
N SER A 71 -13.17 -22.41 24.24
CA SER A 71 -11.70 -22.51 24.16
C SER A 71 -11.08 -21.52 23.19
N ARG A 72 -11.80 -21.13 22.13
CA ARG A 72 -11.33 -20.31 21.03
C ARG A 72 -11.83 -18.87 21.03
N HIS A 73 -12.96 -18.60 21.70
CA HIS A 73 -13.66 -17.31 21.75
C HIS A 73 -14.07 -16.95 23.17
N ASN A 74 -14.47 -15.69 23.36
CA ASN A 74 -15.07 -15.25 24.61
C ASN A 74 -16.59 -15.48 24.53
N LEU A 75 -17.12 -16.34 25.38
CA LEU A 75 -18.56 -16.53 25.47
C LEU A 75 -19.21 -15.44 26.35
N ILE A 76 -20.15 -14.72 25.77
CA ILE A 76 -20.97 -13.73 26.46
C ILE A 76 -22.37 -14.29 26.63
N ASP A 77 -22.86 -14.31 27.85
CA ASP A 77 -24.24 -14.73 28.14
C ASP A 77 -25.20 -13.60 27.78
N ILE A 78 -26.19 -13.93 26.96
CA ILE A 78 -27.23 -12.98 26.51
C ILE A 78 -28.62 -13.60 26.70
N PRO A 79 -29.65 -12.81 27.02
CA PRO A 79 -31.02 -13.31 27.10
C PRO A 79 -31.50 -13.85 25.74
N ASP A 80 -32.17 -15.00 25.77
CA ASP A 80 -32.78 -15.61 24.59
C ASP A 80 -34.07 -14.88 24.17
N THR A 81 -33.90 -13.65 23.75
CA THR A 81 -34.96 -12.83 23.19
C THR A 81 -34.48 -12.18 21.88
N LYS A 82 -35.38 -12.12 20.91
CA LYS A 82 -35.04 -11.53 19.60
C LYS A 82 -34.49 -10.11 19.73
N THR A 83 -35.03 -9.33 20.66
CA THR A 83 -34.58 -7.94 20.90
C THR A 83 -33.16 -7.91 21.48
N ALA A 84 -32.90 -8.75 22.52
CA ALA A 84 -31.54 -8.79 23.10
C ALA A 84 -30.49 -9.27 22.11
N ILE A 85 -30.80 -10.26 21.25
CA ILE A 85 -29.90 -10.73 20.19
C ILE A 85 -29.62 -9.60 19.21
N GLN A 86 -30.66 -8.87 18.76
CA GLN A 86 -30.49 -7.76 17.83
C GLN A 86 -29.69 -6.60 18.44
N ASP A 87 -30.00 -6.22 19.68
CA ASP A 87 -29.31 -5.12 20.36
C ASP A 87 -27.83 -5.43 20.59
N ASN A 88 -27.49 -6.63 21.06
CA ASN A 88 -26.11 -7.03 21.30
C ASN A 88 -25.30 -7.10 20.00
N LEU A 89 -25.88 -7.54 18.89
CA LEU A 89 -25.25 -7.52 17.57
C LEU A 89 -25.13 -6.10 17.01
N PHE A 90 -26.14 -5.25 17.20
CA PHE A 90 -26.15 -3.88 16.71
C PHE A 90 -25.10 -3.01 17.41
N TYR A 91 -25.02 -3.10 18.74
CA TYR A 91 -24.00 -2.39 19.54
C TYR A 91 -22.64 -3.07 19.54
N ARG A 92 -22.49 -4.19 18.80
CA ARG A 92 -21.25 -4.97 18.70
C ARG A 92 -20.72 -5.47 20.04
N HIS A 93 -21.59 -5.74 20.99
CA HIS A 93 -21.22 -6.46 22.22
C HIS A 93 -20.93 -7.92 21.93
N VAL A 94 -21.59 -8.50 20.92
CA VAL A 94 -21.25 -9.80 20.33
C VAL A 94 -21.22 -9.69 18.80
N TYR A 95 -20.38 -10.49 18.17
CA TYR A 95 -20.25 -10.53 16.71
C TYR A 95 -20.99 -11.68 16.05
N TYR A 96 -21.35 -12.67 16.87
CA TYR A 96 -21.96 -13.91 16.40
C TYR A 96 -22.82 -14.51 17.50
N VAL A 97 -24.00 -14.96 17.15
CA VAL A 97 -24.94 -15.65 18.06
C VAL A 97 -25.29 -16.97 17.42
N LEU A 98 -24.95 -18.06 18.11
CA LEU A 98 -25.29 -19.43 17.74
C LEU A 98 -26.46 -19.90 18.59
N THR A 99 -27.53 -20.34 17.95
CA THR A 99 -28.67 -20.99 18.63
C THR A 99 -28.69 -22.47 18.27
N ILE A 100 -28.50 -23.32 19.27
CA ILE A 100 -28.58 -24.79 19.14
C ILE A 100 -29.99 -25.24 19.42
N PRO A 101 -30.69 -25.85 18.46
CA PRO A 101 -32.07 -26.30 18.63
C PRO A 101 -32.14 -27.57 19.48
N LYS A 102 -33.33 -27.86 20.01
CA LYS A 102 -33.61 -29.14 20.66
C LYS A 102 -33.40 -30.29 19.67
N ASP A 103 -33.02 -31.46 20.19
CA ASP A 103 -32.69 -32.67 19.39
C ASP A 103 -31.45 -32.51 18.45
N PHE A 104 -30.51 -31.62 18.80
CA PHE A 104 -29.28 -31.38 18.03
C PHE A 104 -28.47 -32.65 17.83
N THR A 105 -28.30 -33.47 18.87
CA THR A 105 -27.58 -34.75 18.79
C THR A 105 -28.19 -35.70 17.76
N GLN A 106 -29.53 -35.76 17.66
CA GLN A 106 -30.21 -36.63 16.71
C GLN A 106 -30.11 -36.11 15.27
N SER A 107 -30.19 -34.79 15.11
CA SER A 107 -29.98 -34.12 13.81
C SER A 107 -28.53 -34.23 13.33
N CYS A 108 -27.54 -34.25 14.21
CA CYS A 108 -26.15 -34.54 13.84
C CYS A 108 -25.99 -35.97 13.28
N LYS A 109 -26.69 -36.98 13.84
CA LYS A 109 -26.67 -38.35 13.33
C LYS A 109 -27.29 -38.46 11.94
N SER A 110 -28.37 -37.72 11.66
CA SER A 110 -29.14 -37.83 10.41
C SER A 110 -28.68 -36.93 9.28
N LYS A 111 -27.55 -36.22 9.41
CA LYS A 111 -27.05 -35.22 8.43
C LYS A 111 -27.97 -33.98 8.22
N THR A 112 -28.93 -33.79 9.10
CA THR A 112 -29.92 -32.69 9.02
C THR A 112 -29.69 -31.62 10.07
N ALA A 113 -28.49 -31.59 10.70
CA ALA A 113 -28.16 -30.61 11.71
C ALA A 113 -28.30 -29.18 11.15
N SER A 114 -29.31 -28.50 11.60
CA SER A 114 -29.60 -27.09 11.26
C SER A 114 -29.37 -26.24 12.50
N LEU A 115 -28.27 -25.50 12.53
CA LEU A 115 -28.01 -24.47 13.53
C LEU A 115 -28.54 -23.14 13.05
N THR A 116 -29.16 -22.37 13.96
CA THR A 116 -29.58 -21.01 13.62
C THR A 116 -28.47 -20.04 14.00
N VAL A 117 -27.97 -19.32 13.01
CA VAL A 117 -26.91 -18.34 13.18
C VAL A 117 -27.42 -16.94 12.94
N THR A 118 -27.15 -16.04 13.86
CA THR A 118 -27.39 -14.61 13.67
C THR A 118 -26.05 -13.87 13.80
N LYS A 119 -25.66 -13.17 12.77
CA LYS A 119 -24.36 -12.46 12.71
C LYS A 119 -24.51 -11.10 12.05
N VAL A 120 -23.52 -10.24 12.25
CA VAL A 120 -23.47 -8.94 11.57
C VAL A 120 -23.25 -9.17 10.06
N PRO A 121 -24.14 -8.63 9.19
CA PRO A 121 -24.03 -8.80 7.74
C PRO A 121 -22.68 -8.29 7.20
N GLY A 122 -22.00 -9.10 6.37
CA GLY A 122 -20.71 -8.75 5.77
C GLY A 122 -19.52 -8.79 6.74
N SER A 123 -19.67 -9.30 7.95
CA SER A 123 -18.60 -9.43 8.94
C SER A 123 -17.69 -10.61 8.61
N THR A 124 -16.42 -10.33 8.34
CA THR A 124 -15.38 -11.36 8.18
C THR A 124 -15.25 -12.23 9.43
N SER A 125 -15.38 -11.61 10.61
CA SER A 125 -15.39 -12.30 11.90
C SER A 125 -16.52 -13.33 12.02
N GLY A 126 -17.72 -13.00 11.53
CA GLY A 126 -18.84 -13.94 11.52
C GLY A 126 -18.62 -15.13 10.60
N TYR A 127 -17.97 -14.94 9.45
CA TYR A 127 -17.62 -16.05 8.55
C TYR A 127 -16.53 -16.95 9.12
N TYR A 128 -15.62 -16.39 9.90
CA TYR A 128 -14.58 -17.17 10.58
C TYR A 128 -15.20 -18.14 11.60
N VAL A 129 -16.13 -17.69 12.44
CA VAL A 129 -16.83 -18.56 13.39
C VAL A 129 -17.71 -19.60 12.66
N ASP A 130 -18.39 -19.21 11.57
CA ASP A 130 -19.15 -20.15 10.72
C ASP A 130 -18.26 -21.29 10.22
N SER A 131 -17.05 -20.97 9.76
CA SER A 131 -16.12 -22.01 9.27
C SER A 131 -15.73 -22.98 10.37
N GLN A 132 -15.50 -22.51 11.58
CA GLN A 132 -15.15 -23.36 12.73
C GLN A 132 -16.32 -24.23 13.17
N VAL A 133 -17.53 -23.67 13.27
CA VAL A 133 -18.74 -24.40 13.61
C VAL A 133 -19.03 -25.48 12.56
N ASN A 134 -18.92 -25.14 11.27
CA ASN A 134 -19.14 -26.09 10.19
C ASN A 134 -18.09 -27.22 10.18
N ALA A 135 -16.83 -26.92 10.42
CA ALA A 135 -15.77 -27.91 10.54
C ALA A 135 -16.07 -28.89 11.69
N TRP A 136 -16.41 -28.34 12.87
CA TRP A 136 -16.76 -29.16 14.03
C TRP A 136 -17.96 -30.09 13.76
N ILE A 137 -19.04 -29.57 13.14
CA ILE A 137 -20.22 -30.37 12.79
C ILE A 137 -19.87 -31.50 11.79
N GLN A 138 -19.05 -31.21 10.79
CA GLN A 138 -18.65 -32.18 9.79
C GLN A 138 -17.82 -33.32 10.42
N GLU A 139 -16.90 -33.00 11.31
CA GLU A 139 -16.08 -33.99 12.01
C GLU A 139 -16.91 -34.81 12.99
N MET A 140 -17.79 -34.17 13.78
CA MET A 140 -18.71 -34.87 14.66
C MET A 140 -19.60 -35.84 13.87
N HIS A 141 -20.13 -35.35 12.74
CA HIS A 141 -20.96 -36.21 11.89
C HIS A 141 -20.18 -37.42 11.34
N MET A 142 -18.91 -37.21 10.95
CA MET A 142 -18.06 -38.30 10.46
C MET A 142 -17.83 -39.35 11.53
N LEU A 143 -17.58 -38.97 12.78
CA LEU A 143 -17.40 -39.88 13.90
C LEU A 143 -18.68 -40.68 14.22
N LEU A 144 -19.83 -39.98 14.30
CA LEU A 144 -21.12 -40.64 14.54
C LEU A 144 -21.54 -41.58 13.40
N ALA A 145 -21.25 -41.24 12.13
CA ALA A 145 -21.49 -42.08 10.98
C ALA A 145 -20.58 -43.32 10.95
N SER A 146 -19.40 -43.24 11.56
CA SER A 146 -18.44 -44.36 11.72
C SER A 146 -18.83 -45.32 12.85
N GLY A 147 -19.93 -45.05 13.59
CA GLY A 147 -20.48 -45.94 14.60
C GLY A 147 -20.03 -45.66 16.03
N TYR A 148 -19.33 -44.56 16.27
CA TYR A 148 -18.96 -44.15 17.63
C TYR A 148 -20.19 -43.68 18.42
N SER A 149 -20.16 -43.88 19.76
CA SER A 149 -21.17 -43.29 20.64
C SER A 149 -21.03 -41.77 20.68
N ALA A 150 -22.07 -41.03 21.06
CA ALA A 150 -22.00 -39.58 21.18
C ALA A 150 -20.93 -39.12 22.18
N GLU A 151 -20.76 -39.88 23.28
CA GLU A 151 -19.76 -39.58 24.31
C GLU A 151 -18.34 -39.86 23.81
N ASP A 152 -18.08 -41.01 23.16
CA ASP A 152 -16.78 -41.32 22.60
C ASP A 152 -16.39 -40.33 21.47
N ALA A 153 -17.36 -39.97 20.62
CA ALA A 153 -17.14 -39.01 19.55
C ALA A 153 -16.75 -37.62 20.06
N THR A 154 -17.36 -37.16 21.15
CA THR A 154 -17.00 -35.86 21.78
C THR A 154 -15.60 -35.87 22.35
N VAL A 155 -15.16 -36.98 22.98
CA VAL A 155 -13.80 -37.10 23.53
C VAL A 155 -12.77 -37.15 22.40
N MET A 156 -12.99 -37.98 21.37
CA MET A 156 -12.09 -38.04 20.21
C MET A 156 -11.99 -36.71 19.46
N LEU A 157 -13.10 -36.02 19.30
CA LEU A 157 -13.11 -34.72 18.64
C LEU A 157 -12.34 -33.66 19.45
N LYS A 158 -12.48 -33.67 20.76
CA LYS A 158 -11.73 -32.77 21.65
C LYS A 158 -10.22 -33.02 21.56
N GLU A 159 -9.78 -34.27 21.51
CA GLU A 159 -8.36 -34.60 21.32
C GLU A 159 -7.85 -34.17 19.93
N ALA A 160 -8.58 -34.50 18.86
CA ALA A 160 -8.20 -34.14 17.50
C ALA A 160 -8.12 -32.63 17.26
N MET A 161 -9.01 -31.84 17.87
CA MET A 161 -9.04 -30.40 17.73
C MET A 161 -8.05 -29.65 18.64
N THR A 162 -7.39 -30.34 19.56
CA THR A 162 -6.33 -29.79 20.44
C THR A 162 -4.96 -29.86 19.74
N GLU A 163 -4.80 -30.70 18.71
CA GLU A 163 -3.57 -30.74 17.94
C GLU A 163 -3.42 -29.48 17.08
N GLU A 164 -2.43 -28.66 17.40
CA GLU A 164 -2.06 -27.50 16.60
C GLU A 164 -1.32 -27.95 15.34
N SER A 165 -1.95 -27.79 14.20
CA SER A 165 -1.26 -27.99 12.91
C SER A 165 -0.37 -26.78 12.62
N HIS A 166 0.94 -26.96 12.59
CA HIS A 166 1.86 -25.95 12.08
C HIS A 166 1.69 -25.81 10.57
N VAL A 167 0.95 -24.80 10.16
CA VAL A 167 0.82 -24.43 8.75
C VAL A 167 1.97 -23.49 8.38
N THR A 168 2.95 -24.01 7.66
CA THR A 168 3.98 -23.18 7.02
C THR A 168 3.49 -22.77 5.65
N MET A 169 3.37 -21.47 5.42
CA MET A 169 3.11 -20.99 4.07
C MET A 169 4.32 -21.28 3.18
N LEU A 170 4.09 -21.98 2.07
CA LEU A 170 5.12 -22.17 1.04
C LEU A 170 5.45 -20.81 0.43
N ASP A 171 6.65 -20.34 0.69
CA ASP A 171 7.16 -19.11 0.10
C ASP A 171 7.53 -19.34 -1.37
N GLN A 172 6.59 -19.10 -2.26
CA GLN A 172 6.81 -19.19 -3.70
C GLN A 172 7.68 -18.03 -4.23
N ASN A 173 7.89 -16.98 -3.45
CA ASN A 173 8.51 -15.73 -3.88
C ASN A 173 9.94 -15.54 -3.36
N GLY A 174 10.41 -16.39 -2.45
CA GLY A 174 11.79 -16.42 -1.94
C GLY A 174 12.08 -15.41 -0.81
N TYR A 175 11.07 -14.77 -0.24
CA TYR A 175 11.21 -13.84 0.89
C TYR A 175 10.78 -14.40 2.26
N GLY A 176 10.50 -15.70 2.37
CA GLY A 176 10.04 -16.32 3.61
C GLY A 176 8.66 -15.84 4.07
N GLY A 177 7.82 -15.40 3.13
CA GLY A 177 6.52 -14.81 3.42
C GLY A 177 6.58 -13.35 3.89
N ASN A 178 7.77 -12.80 4.16
CA ASN A 178 7.95 -11.43 4.65
C ASN A 178 8.36 -10.50 3.51
N ILE A 179 7.61 -9.43 3.30
CA ILE A 179 7.97 -8.40 2.35
C ILE A 179 9.10 -7.55 2.95
N PRO A 180 10.20 -7.30 2.20
CA PRO A 180 11.29 -6.48 2.71
C PRO A 180 10.81 -5.06 3.06
N MET A 181 11.18 -4.56 4.25
CA MET A 181 10.74 -3.24 4.72
C MET A 181 11.14 -2.08 3.80
N HIS A 182 12.30 -2.18 3.14
CA HIS A 182 12.72 -1.18 2.15
C HIS A 182 11.80 -1.13 0.91
N ALA A 183 11.09 -2.22 0.57
CA ALA A 183 10.14 -2.24 -0.54
C ALA A 183 8.96 -1.28 -0.31
N TYR A 184 8.47 -1.18 0.93
CA TYR A 184 7.46 -0.19 1.30
C TYR A 184 7.99 1.24 1.17
N MET A 185 9.25 1.48 1.53
CA MET A 185 9.86 2.79 1.35
C MET A 185 9.93 3.17 -0.13
N TYR A 186 10.29 2.22 -1.00
CA TYR A 186 10.27 2.45 -2.44
C TYR A 186 8.86 2.68 -2.99
N GLN A 187 7.83 2.09 -2.42
CA GLN A 187 6.42 2.33 -2.78
C GLN A 187 6.03 3.81 -2.61
N TYR A 188 6.48 4.47 -1.53
CA TYR A 188 6.16 5.89 -1.29
C TYR A 188 7.14 6.87 -1.97
N MET A 189 8.19 6.38 -2.60
CA MET A 189 9.24 7.20 -3.22
C MET A 189 8.73 8.13 -4.34
N PRO A 190 7.77 7.75 -5.21
CA PRO A 190 7.24 8.67 -6.22
C PRO A 190 6.65 9.94 -5.65
N TYR A 191 5.94 9.84 -4.52
CA TYR A 191 5.34 10.99 -3.87
C TYR A 191 6.39 12.03 -3.43
N ILE A 192 7.47 11.58 -2.77
CA ILE A 192 8.50 12.51 -2.29
C ILE A 192 9.29 13.11 -3.47
N ILE A 193 9.66 12.30 -4.46
CA ILE A 193 10.39 12.76 -5.65
C ILE A 193 9.56 13.82 -6.40
N LEU A 194 8.28 13.55 -6.66
CA LEU A 194 7.38 14.50 -7.32
C LEU A 194 7.20 15.78 -6.51
N SER A 195 6.95 15.66 -5.20
CA SER A 195 6.72 16.82 -4.34
C SER A 195 7.94 17.75 -4.30
N ILE A 196 9.12 17.20 -4.06
CA ILE A 196 10.35 17.99 -3.97
C ILE A 196 10.70 18.59 -5.34
N LEU A 197 10.72 17.77 -6.41
CA LEU A 197 11.13 18.26 -7.72
C LEU A 197 10.14 19.28 -8.28
N CYS A 198 8.83 19.05 -8.16
CA CYS A 198 7.83 20.04 -8.58
C CYS A 198 7.99 21.34 -7.81
N TYR A 199 8.06 21.30 -6.47
CA TYR A 199 8.18 22.49 -5.66
C TYR A 199 9.44 23.30 -6.02
N VAL A 200 10.61 22.65 -6.02
CA VAL A 200 11.89 23.31 -6.25
C VAL A 200 11.99 23.87 -7.68
N ILE A 201 11.65 23.07 -8.68
CA ILE A 201 11.76 23.47 -10.09
C ILE A 201 10.76 24.58 -10.42
N ILE A 202 9.50 24.47 -9.97
CA ILE A 202 8.50 25.54 -10.21
C ILE A 202 8.97 26.86 -9.60
N THR A 203 9.41 26.85 -8.34
CA THR A 203 9.87 28.06 -7.64
C THR A 203 11.08 28.70 -8.32
N ILE A 204 12.04 27.88 -8.77
CA ILE A 204 13.22 28.38 -9.48
C ILE A 204 12.83 28.96 -10.84
N MET A 205 12.05 28.21 -11.63
CA MET A 205 11.63 28.65 -12.96
C MET A 205 10.78 29.92 -12.90
N MET A 206 9.91 30.04 -11.90
CA MET A 206 9.13 31.25 -11.64
C MET A 206 10.05 32.44 -11.34
N SER A 207 11.10 32.24 -10.54
CA SER A 207 12.07 33.30 -10.24
C SER A 207 12.85 33.76 -11.49
N PHE A 208 13.21 32.83 -12.38
CA PHE A 208 13.90 33.16 -13.63
C PHE A 208 12.97 33.71 -14.73
N ASN A 209 11.68 33.39 -14.67
CA ASN A 209 10.66 33.91 -15.59
C ASN A 209 10.12 35.27 -15.17
N ASN A 210 10.48 35.78 -13.98
CA ASN A 210 10.10 37.14 -13.56
C ASN A 210 10.59 38.16 -14.60
N PRO A 211 9.72 39.08 -15.09
CA PRO A 211 10.06 40.02 -16.14
C PRO A 211 11.30 40.88 -15.85
N GLU A 212 11.46 41.31 -14.59
CA GLU A 212 12.60 42.12 -14.17
C GLU A 212 13.92 41.33 -14.25
N VAL A 213 13.92 40.09 -13.77
CA VAL A 213 15.10 39.21 -13.81
C VAL A 213 15.44 38.86 -15.26
N ARG A 214 14.43 38.56 -16.06
CA ARG A 214 14.58 38.24 -17.47
C ARG A 214 15.14 39.42 -18.27
N SER A 215 14.65 40.61 -18.05
CA SER A 215 15.16 41.84 -18.72
C SER A 215 16.63 42.08 -18.37
N ARG A 216 17.02 41.93 -17.10
CA ARG A 216 18.42 42.02 -16.68
C ARG A 216 19.32 41.00 -17.34
N ILE A 217 18.84 39.74 -17.47
CA ILE A 217 19.58 38.67 -18.14
C ILE A 217 19.75 38.96 -19.63
N LEU A 218 18.72 39.47 -20.29
CA LEU A 218 18.77 39.84 -21.72
C LEU A 218 19.76 40.99 -22.00
N CYS A 219 19.97 41.92 -21.05
CA CYS A 219 20.98 42.97 -21.13
C CYS A 219 22.42 42.43 -20.91
N THR A 220 22.59 41.15 -20.54
CA THR A 220 23.94 40.59 -20.38
C THR A 220 24.46 40.00 -21.69
N SER A 221 25.78 39.82 -21.81
CA SER A 221 26.45 39.23 -22.97
C SER A 221 26.24 37.68 -23.04
N ILE A 222 25.34 37.11 -22.26
CA ILE A 222 25.09 35.65 -22.23
C ILE A 222 24.18 35.26 -23.39
N SER A 223 24.64 34.41 -24.29
CA SER A 223 23.79 33.88 -25.36
C SER A 223 22.67 32.99 -24.83
N SER A 224 21.49 33.03 -25.49
CA SER A 224 20.33 32.23 -25.11
C SER A 224 20.61 30.72 -25.02
N ARG A 225 21.55 30.21 -25.83
CA ARG A 225 21.99 28.81 -25.76
C ARG A 225 22.74 28.52 -24.46
N LYS A 226 23.67 29.39 -24.06
CA LYS A 226 24.42 29.25 -22.79
C LYS A 226 23.50 29.38 -21.57
N TYR A 227 22.52 30.28 -21.64
CA TYR A 227 21.50 30.44 -20.60
C TYR A 227 20.68 29.15 -20.41
N ASN A 228 20.09 28.64 -21.48
CA ASN A 228 19.27 27.42 -21.43
C ASN A 228 20.09 26.19 -20.98
N LEU A 229 21.35 26.08 -21.43
CA LEU A 229 22.23 24.99 -21.00
C LEU A 229 22.53 25.07 -19.48
N GLN A 230 22.77 26.26 -18.94
CA GLN A 230 23.02 26.42 -17.50
C GLN A 230 21.76 26.11 -16.67
N LEU A 231 20.58 26.47 -17.15
CA LEU A 231 19.30 26.07 -16.51
C LEU A 231 19.10 24.53 -16.57
N ALA A 232 19.29 23.93 -17.71
CA ALA A 232 19.17 22.48 -17.87
C ALA A 232 20.15 21.74 -16.94
N LEU A 233 21.41 22.17 -16.89
CA LEU A 233 22.40 21.62 -15.96
C LEU A 233 21.95 21.80 -14.49
N GLY A 234 21.42 22.97 -14.14
CA GLY A 234 20.88 23.18 -12.79
C GLY A 234 19.76 22.21 -12.45
N CYS A 235 18.78 22.04 -13.35
CA CYS A 235 17.69 21.08 -13.17
C CYS A 235 18.20 19.64 -13.03
N THR A 236 19.16 19.24 -13.89
CA THR A 236 19.75 17.89 -13.85
C THR A 236 20.48 17.65 -12.53
N VAL A 237 21.29 18.61 -12.08
CA VAL A 237 22.02 18.49 -10.80
C VAL A 237 21.06 18.35 -9.63
N ILE A 238 19.96 19.11 -9.60
CA ILE A 238 18.95 18.98 -8.54
C ILE A 238 18.22 17.64 -8.65
N GLY A 239 17.82 17.23 -9.85
CA GLY A 239 17.18 15.94 -10.06
C GLY A 239 18.04 14.78 -9.54
N LEU A 240 19.34 14.78 -9.88
CA LEU A 240 20.31 13.80 -9.38
C LEU A 240 20.51 13.89 -7.86
N ALA A 241 20.57 15.10 -7.30
CA ALA A 241 20.75 15.29 -5.86
C ALA A 241 19.53 14.77 -5.08
N VAL A 242 18.31 15.02 -5.55
CA VAL A 242 17.07 14.51 -4.94
C VAL A 242 16.99 12.99 -5.07
N TRP A 243 17.28 12.43 -6.24
CA TRP A 243 17.34 10.99 -6.44
C TRP A 243 18.37 10.33 -5.51
N PHE A 244 19.57 10.86 -5.45
CA PHE A 244 20.63 10.35 -4.57
C PHE A 244 20.22 10.41 -3.10
N LEU A 245 19.62 11.51 -2.66
CA LEU A 245 19.11 11.69 -1.30
C LEU A 245 18.01 10.66 -0.99
N CYS A 246 17.07 10.45 -1.89
CA CYS A 246 15.99 9.47 -1.72
C CYS A 246 16.52 8.02 -1.68
N THR A 247 17.57 7.70 -2.46
CA THR A 247 18.18 6.36 -2.44
C THR A 247 19.12 6.14 -1.26
N LEU A 248 19.65 7.21 -0.69
CA LEU A 248 20.49 7.14 0.51
C LEU A 248 19.67 6.82 1.77
N LEU A 249 18.41 7.28 1.84
CA LEU A 249 17.54 7.04 2.99
C LEU A 249 17.31 5.55 3.29
N PRO A 250 16.95 4.66 2.33
CA PRO A 250 16.85 3.22 2.57
C PRO A 250 18.17 2.61 3.03
N ILE A 251 19.31 3.09 2.52
CA ILE A 251 20.64 2.60 2.94
C ILE A 251 20.92 2.95 4.40
N ILE A 252 20.56 4.16 4.83
CA ILE A 252 20.73 4.60 6.23
C ILE A 252 19.82 3.83 7.18
N LEU A 253 18.55 3.60 6.80
CA LEU A 253 17.54 2.98 7.66
C LEU A 253 17.69 1.46 7.74
N TYR A 254 17.95 0.80 6.62
CA TYR A 254 17.97 -0.68 6.54
C TYR A 254 19.38 -1.27 6.37
N GLY A 255 20.37 -0.45 6.05
CA GLY A 255 21.78 -0.84 6.03
C GLY A 255 22.06 -2.13 5.26
N LYS A 256 22.56 -3.15 5.99
CA LYS A 256 22.98 -4.42 5.39
C LYS A 256 21.84 -5.21 4.72
N THR A 257 20.62 -5.14 5.23
CA THR A 257 19.47 -5.89 4.69
C THR A 257 19.08 -5.40 3.30
N PHE A 258 19.11 -4.09 3.07
CA PHE A 258 18.85 -3.51 1.76
C PHE A 258 20.02 -3.73 0.78
N LEU A 259 21.29 -3.60 1.25
CA LEU A 259 22.47 -3.80 0.39
C LEU A 259 22.66 -5.27 -0.02
N ALA A 260 22.13 -6.21 0.75
CA ALA A 260 22.16 -7.64 0.44
C ALA A 260 20.98 -8.10 -0.43
N ASP A 261 20.02 -7.21 -0.73
CA ASP A 261 18.87 -7.55 -1.57
C ASP A 261 19.31 -7.79 -3.02
N THR A 262 18.92 -8.92 -3.58
CA THR A 262 19.17 -9.29 -4.98
C THR A 262 18.55 -8.30 -5.97
N ASN A 263 17.48 -7.62 -5.55
CA ASN A 263 16.73 -6.66 -6.36
C ASN A 263 17.23 -5.21 -6.26
N LEU A 264 18.28 -4.96 -5.48
CA LEU A 264 18.85 -3.63 -5.25
C LEU A 264 19.02 -2.81 -6.54
N THR A 265 19.64 -3.41 -7.55
CA THR A 265 19.92 -2.73 -8.84
C THR A 265 18.61 -2.33 -9.54
N TYR A 266 17.60 -3.17 -9.50
CA TYR A 266 16.30 -2.89 -10.13
C TYR A 266 15.55 -1.77 -9.41
N TYR A 267 15.60 -1.71 -8.07
CA TYR A 267 15.06 -0.59 -7.28
C TYR A 267 15.73 0.74 -7.64
N LEU A 268 17.06 0.74 -7.75
CA LEU A 268 17.82 1.94 -8.13
C LEU A 268 17.47 2.42 -9.55
N ILE A 269 17.34 1.51 -10.52
CA ILE A 269 16.97 1.85 -11.90
C ILE A 269 15.52 2.39 -11.91
N ASN A 270 14.58 1.72 -11.24
CA ASN A 270 13.18 2.15 -11.20
C ASN A 270 13.03 3.56 -10.64
N SER A 271 13.66 3.84 -9.49
CA SER A 271 13.64 5.17 -8.88
C SER A 271 14.34 6.23 -9.71
N PHE A 272 15.40 5.87 -10.46
CA PHE A 272 16.07 6.77 -11.38
C PHE A 272 15.17 7.16 -12.57
N MET A 273 14.51 6.19 -13.20
CA MET A 273 13.56 6.45 -14.29
C MET A 273 12.38 7.31 -13.84
N MET A 274 11.87 7.04 -12.62
CA MET A 274 10.85 7.89 -12.00
C MET A 274 11.34 9.32 -11.77
N SER A 275 12.57 9.49 -11.29
CA SER A 275 13.16 10.81 -11.08
C SER A 275 13.29 11.62 -12.37
N LEU A 276 13.66 10.97 -13.48
CA LEU A 276 13.71 11.62 -14.81
C LEU A 276 12.30 12.05 -15.26
N SER A 277 11.30 11.20 -15.08
CA SER A 277 9.90 11.53 -15.42
C SER A 277 9.37 12.67 -14.56
N ALA A 278 9.65 12.64 -13.25
CA ALA A 278 9.25 13.68 -12.32
C ALA A 278 9.92 15.03 -12.61
N LEU A 279 11.21 15.03 -12.95
CA LEU A 279 11.95 16.23 -13.32
C LEU A 279 11.37 16.87 -14.59
N SER A 280 11.10 16.06 -15.61
CA SER A 280 10.51 16.53 -16.86
C SER A 280 9.08 17.07 -16.66
N LEU A 281 8.28 16.39 -15.84
CA LEU A 281 6.94 16.82 -15.47
C LEU A 281 7.00 18.14 -14.66
N ALA A 282 7.88 18.26 -13.69
CA ALA A 282 8.09 19.48 -12.92
C ALA A 282 8.44 20.67 -13.81
N PHE A 283 9.31 20.45 -14.78
CA PHE A 283 9.67 21.46 -15.77
C PHE A 283 8.48 21.84 -16.65
N PHE A 284 7.68 20.89 -17.10
CA PHE A 284 6.45 21.13 -17.86
C PHE A 284 5.43 21.95 -17.06
N VAL A 285 5.13 21.53 -15.82
CA VAL A 285 4.17 22.22 -14.94
C VAL A 285 4.64 23.64 -14.60
N SER A 286 5.95 23.85 -14.47
CA SER A 286 6.52 25.19 -14.20
C SER A 286 6.24 26.21 -15.32
N THR A 287 5.92 25.76 -16.55
CA THR A 287 5.58 26.65 -17.64
C THR A 287 4.20 27.30 -17.49
N PHE A 288 3.32 26.73 -16.68
CA PHE A 288 1.96 27.20 -16.44
C PHE A 288 1.75 27.86 -15.09
N THR A 289 2.74 27.78 -14.19
CA THR A 289 2.63 28.27 -12.81
C THR A 289 3.37 29.61 -12.67
N ASP A 290 2.61 30.69 -12.53
CA ASP A 290 3.14 32.06 -12.49
C ASP A 290 3.01 32.74 -11.12
N LYS A 291 2.15 32.22 -10.24
CA LYS A 291 1.83 32.80 -8.95
C LYS A 291 2.38 31.93 -7.83
N GLU A 292 3.12 32.53 -6.90
CA GLU A 292 3.69 31.84 -5.73
C GLU A 292 2.64 31.13 -4.88
N GLN A 293 1.46 31.75 -4.74
CA GLN A 293 0.32 31.20 -3.98
C GLN A 293 -0.21 29.88 -4.56
N LEU A 294 -0.02 29.64 -5.87
CA LEU A 294 -0.49 28.43 -6.55
C LEU A 294 0.53 27.28 -6.51
N VAL A 295 1.79 27.53 -6.16
CA VAL A 295 2.84 26.51 -6.20
C VAL A 295 2.48 25.30 -5.34
N SER A 296 2.11 25.52 -4.08
CA SER A 296 1.74 24.44 -3.16
C SER A 296 0.51 23.67 -3.63
N ALA A 297 -0.51 24.37 -4.17
CA ALA A 297 -1.71 23.74 -4.69
C ALA A 297 -1.39 22.83 -5.90
N VAL A 298 -0.60 23.34 -6.84
CA VAL A 298 -0.18 22.60 -8.04
C VAL A 298 0.68 21.38 -7.66
N VAL A 299 1.64 21.56 -6.76
CA VAL A 299 2.47 20.46 -6.25
C VAL A 299 1.61 19.36 -5.63
N ASN A 300 0.67 19.73 -4.77
CA ASN A 300 -0.21 18.76 -4.12
C ASN A 300 -1.12 18.05 -5.14
N VAL A 301 -1.71 18.74 -6.09
CA VAL A 301 -2.54 18.13 -7.14
C VAL A 301 -1.71 17.12 -7.94
N VAL A 302 -0.49 17.47 -8.33
CA VAL A 302 0.37 16.60 -9.12
C VAL A 302 0.88 15.42 -8.28
N SER A 303 1.47 15.67 -7.11
CA SER A 303 2.11 14.62 -6.31
C SER A 303 1.10 13.73 -5.59
N LEU A 304 0.13 14.30 -4.87
CA LEU A 304 -0.90 13.53 -4.18
C LEU A 304 -1.88 12.90 -5.17
N GLY A 305 -2.34 13.65 -6.17
CA GLY A 305 -3.28 13.15 -7.17
C GLY A 305 -2.73 11.92 -7.90
N MET A 306 -1.49 11.99 -8.39
CA MET A 306 -0.86 10.83 -9.03
C MET A 306 -0.63 9.68 -8.04
N SER A 307 -0.23 9.98 -6.81
CA SER A 307 0.04 8.95 -5.80
C SER A 307 -1.22 8.18 -5.39
N PHE A 308 -2.37 8.85 -5.26
CA PHE A 308 -3.64 8.16 -4.99
C PHE A 308 -4.15 7.35 -6.18
N LEU A 309 -4.03 7.88 -7.40
CA LEU A 309 -4.54 7.22 -8.59
C LEU A 309 -3.70 6.01 -9.01
N CYS A 310 -2.41 6.01 -8.69
CA CYS A 310 -1.45 5.04 -9.25
C CYS A 310 -0.99 3.96 -8.26
N GLY A 311 -1.58 3.85 -7.09
CA GLY A 311 -1.25 2.72 -6.21
C GLY A 311 -0.24 3.01 -5.11
N VAL A 312 0.26 4.25 -4.96
CA VAL A 312 1.26 4.60 -3.94
C VAL A 312 0.66 4.54 -2.53
N PHE A 313 -0.50 5.19 -2.30
CA PHE A 313 -1.17 5.23 -0.99
C PHE A 313 -2.29 4.19 -0.86
N VAL A 314 -2.89 3.77 -1.96
CA VAL A 314 -3.97 2.80 -1.99
C VAL A 314 -3.56 1.68 -2.93
N SER A 315 -3.56 0.43 -2.46
CA SER A 315 -3.19 -0.71 -3.31
C SER A 315 -3.97 -0.73 -4.63
N MET A 316 -3.30 -1.06 -5.73
CA MET A 316 -3.92 -1.16 -7.05
C MET A 316 -5.08 -2.17 -7.08
N ASP A 317 -5.04 -3.20 -6.23
CA ASP A 317 -6.06 -4.25 -6.17
C ASP A 317 -7.40 -3.73 -5.63
N VAL A 318 -7.36 -2.68 -4.81
CA VAL A 318 -8.53 -2.00 -4.24
C VAL A 318 -9.12 -0.97 -5.21
N LEU A 319 -8.30 -0.47 -6.14
CA LEU A 319 -8.73 0.54 -7.11
C LEU A 319 -9.63 -0.08 -8.19
N GLY A 320 -10.77 0.56 -8.45
CA GLY A 320 -11.69 0.13 -9.51
C GLY A 320 -11.03 0.12 -10.90
N LYS A 321 -11.44 -0.80 -11.76
CA LYS A 321 -10.89 -0.99 -13.13
C LYS A 321 -10.85 0.29 -13.97
N SER A 322 -11.82 1.19 -13.80
CA SER A 322 -11.85 2.48 -14.51
C SER A 322 -10.73 3.42 -14.08
N VAL A 323 -10.42 3.46 -12.76
CA VAL A 323 -9.33 4.26 -12.21
C VAL A 323 -7.99 3.72 -12.67
N GLN A 324 -7.81 2.39 -12.65
CA GLN A 324 -6.59 1.74 -13.16
C GLN A 324 -6.31 2.08 -14.64
N LYS A 325 -7.35 2.14 -15.48
CA LYS A 325 -7.20 2.56 -16.89
C LYS A 325 -6.70 3.99 -17.03
N ILE A 326 -7.21 4.91 -16.20
CA ILE A 326 -6.73 6.31 -16.17
C ILE A 326 -5.29 6.38 -15.67
N ALA A 327 -4.97 5.62 -14.62
CA ALA A 327 -3.64 5.58 -14.04
C ALA A 327 -2.55 5.18 -15.04
N GLN A 328 -2.85 4.32 -16.01
CA GLN A 328 -1.91 3.90 -17.07
C GLN A 328 -1.36 5.07 -17.92
N PHE A 329 -2.06 6.21 -17.95
CA PHE A 329 -1.59 7.44 -18.59
C PHE A 329 -0.68 8.29 -17.73
N LEU A 330 -0.26 7.78 -16.57
CA LEU A 330 0.60 8.47 -15.62
C LEU A 330 1.89 7.67 -15.37
N PRO A 331 3.06 8.33 -15.27
CA PRO A 331 4.34 7.64 -15.09
C PRO A 331 4.44 6.87 -13.77
N VAL A 332 3.77 7.35 -12.72
CA VAL A 332 3.75 6.73 -11.39
C VAL A 332 3.14 5.33 -11.43
N TYR A 333 2.13 5.09 -12.28
CA TYR A 333 1.54 3.76 -12.44
C TYR A 333 2.59 2.71 -12.85
N TRP A 334 3.40 3.02 -13.84
CA TRP A 334 4.43 2.10 -14.35
C TRP A 334 5.57 1.90 -13.36
N TYR A 335 5.85 2.92 -12.56
CA TYR A 335 6.76 2.79 -11.44
C TYR A 335 6.22 1.79 -10.40
N GLU A 336 4.94 1.91 -10.01
CA GLU A 336 4.32 1.02 -9.03
C GLU A 336 4.13 -0.40 -9.54
N VAL A 337 3.83 -0.60 -10.82
CA VAL A 337 3.80 -1.94 -11.44
C VAL A 337 5.17 -2.62 -11.31
N ALA A 338 6.26 -1.90 -11.61
CA ALA A 338 7.60 -2.41 -11.43
C ALA A 338 7.93 -2.66 -9.94
N ASN A 339 7.58 -1.73 -9.06
CA ASN A 339 7.82 -1.83 -7.63
C ASN A 339 7.09 -3.02 -7.00
N ASN A 340 5.83 -3.27 -7.39
CA ASN A 340 5.06 -4.42 -6.92
C ASN A 340 5.67 -5.77 -7.37
N LEU A 341 6.25 -5.83 -8.57
CA LEU A 341 7.02 -7.01 -9.00
C LEU A 341 8.26 -7.22 -8.14
N LEU A 342 9.01 -6.15 -7.85
CA LEU A 342 10.20 -6.19 -6.99
C LEU A 342 9.87 -6.57 -5.54
N LYS A 343 8.74 -6.08 -5.04
CA LYS A 343 8.22 -6.35 -3.70
C LYS A 343 7.80 -7.80 -3.51
N SER A 344 7.23 -8.42 -4.55
CA SER A 344 6.63 -9.75 -4.46
C SER A 344 7.56 -10.90 -4.86
N HIS A 345 8.71 -10.63 -5.52
CA HIS A 345 9.57 -11.69 -6.04
C HIS A 345 11.05 -11.40 -5.77
N ASN A 346 11.76 -12.39 -5.25
CA ASN A 346 13.23 -12.33 -5.07
C ASN A 346 13.97 -12.80 -6.33
N THR A 347 13.34 -13.63 -7.15
CA THR A 347 13.87 -14.12 -8.43
C THR A 347 12.84 -13.92 -9.53
N PHE A 348 13.30 -13.56 -10.74
CA PHE A 348 12.40 -13.21 -11.84
C PHE A 348 12.44 -14.22 -12.96
N ASN A 349 11.27 -14.57 -13.46
CA ASN A 349 11.08 -15.28 -14.72
C ASN A 349 11.32 -14.34 -15.91
N ARG A 350 11.58 -14.91 -17.09
CA ARG A 350 11.85 -14.13 -18.32
C ARG A 350 10.73 -13.14 -18.68
N THR A 351 9.48 -13.50 -18.42
CA THR A 351 8.32 -12.63 -18.63
C THR A 351 8.30 -11.45 -17.65
N GLN A 352 8.64 -11.66 -16.40
CA GLN A 352 8.71 -10.63 -15.37
C GLN A 352 9.82 -9.63 -15.64
N ILE A 353 10.99 -10.12 -16.06
CA ILE A 353 12.10 -9.25 -16.51
C ILE A 353 11.67 -8.37 -17.68
N HIS A 354 10.99 -8.94 -18.68
CA HIS A 354 10.45 -8.19 -19.81
C HIS A 354 9.48 -7.10 -19.35
N THR A 355 8.60 -7.42 -18.39
CA THR A 355 7.66 -6.44 -17.81
C THR A 355 8.40 -5.31 -17.11
N LEU A 356 9.46 -5.58 -16.32
CA LEU A 356 10.27 -4.57 -15.67
C LEU A 356 10.90 -3.59 -16.68
N TYR A 357 11.55 -4.12 -17.72
CA TYR A 357 12.15 -3.27 -18.76
C TYR A 357 11.10 -2.48 -19.54
N THR A 358 9.92 -3.05 -19.76
CA THR A 358 8.80 -2.33 -20.38
C THR A 358 8.35 -1.16 -19.51
N CYS A 359 8.22 -1.35 -18.19
CA CYS A 359 7.89 -0.29 -17.25
C CYS A 359 8.94 0.84 -17.26
N TYR A 360 10.23 0.49 -17.28
CA TYR A 360 11.31 1.48 -17.36
C TYR A 360 11.29 2.25 -18.69
N GLY A 361 11.05 1.54 -19.80
CA GLY A 361 10.93 2.16 -21.12
C GLY A 361 9.77 3.14 -21.19
N ILE A 362 8.60 2.78 -20.64
CA ILE A 362 7.43 3.66 -20.63
C ILE A 362 7.68 4.89 -19.73
N GLN A 363 8.29 4.75 -18.57
CA GLN A 363 8.68 5.88 -17.74
C GLN A 363 9.61 6.84 -18.49
N LEU A 364 10.59 6.31 -19.24
CA LEU A 364 11.48 7.13 -20.08
C LEU A 364 10.72 7.85 -21.20
N LEU A 365 9.74 7.19 -21.83
CA LEU A 365 8.88 7.83 -22.84
C LEU A 365 8.07 8.98 -22.23
N PHE A 366 7.53 8.83 -21.02
CA PHE A 366 6.87 9.93 -20.32
C PHE A 366 7.84 11.09 -20.05
N ALA A 367 9.07 10.81 -19.62
CA ALA A 367 10.07 11.85 -19.41
C ALA A 367 10.35 12.64 -20.71
N LEU A 368 10.52 11.96 -21.83
CA LEU A 368 10.74 12.59 -23.13
C LEU A 368 9.52 13.37 -23.60
N ALA A 369 8.31 12.85 -23.41
CA ALA A 369 7.05 13.51 -23.76
C ALA A 369 6.86 14.81 -22.97
N PHE A 370 6.99 14.78 -21.65
CA PHE A 370 6.88 15.98 -20.82
C PHE A 370 7.95 17.01 -21.14
N LEU A 371 9.19 16.58 -21.38
CA LEU A 371 10.25 17.49 -21.78
C LEU A 371 9.93 18.17 -23.13
N SER A 372 9.45 17.41 -24.10
CA SER A 372 9.05 17.94 -25.42
C SER A 372 7.91 18.94 -25.30
N LEU A 373 6.88 18.62 -24.52
CA LEU A 373 5.75 19.52 -24.25
C LEU A 373 6.20 20.80 -23.54
N ALA A 374 7.10 20.68 -22.56
CA ALA A 374 7.64 21.84 -21.85
C ALA A 374 8.43 22.76 -22.78
N LEU A 375 9.23 22.22 -23.70
CA LEU A 375 9.99 23.00 -24.69
C LEU A 375 9.05 23.72 -25.68
N ILE A 376 7.98 23.06 -26.12
CA ILE A 376 6.97 23.66 -27.01
C ILE A 376 6.24 24.79 -26.28
N ALA A 377 5.70 24.51 -25.08
CA ALA A 377 5.00 25.50 -24.27
C ALA A 377 5.87 26.72 -23.92
N GLY A 378 7.15 26.48 -23.60
CA GLY A 378 8.10 27.55 -23.35
C GLY A 378 8.43 28.39 -24.59
N ARG A 379 8.38 27.82 -25.82
CA ARG A 379 8.52 28.58 -27.07
C ARG A 379 7.29 29.46 -27.35
N MET A 380 6.08 28.87 -27.25
CA MET A 380 4.83 29.60 -27.46
C MET A 380 4.72 30.81 -26.55
N ARG A 381 5.05 30.64 -25.26
CA ARG A 381 5.01 31.74 -24.28
C ARG A 381 6.02 32.85 -24.57
N ARG A 382 7.14 32.55 -25.24
CA ARG A 382 8.13 33.56 -25.65
C ARG A 382 7.68 34.41 -26.82
N GLN A 383 6.72 33.91 -27.62
CA GLN A 383 6.19 34.62 -28.80
C GLN A 383 5.01 35.53 -28.46
N THR A 384 4.36 35.30 -27.30
CA THR A 384 3.20 36.08 -26.85
C THR A 384 3.55 37.25 -25.89
N VAL A 385 4.81 37.37 -25.51
CA VAL A 385 5.39 38.44 -24.72
C VAL A 385 6.43 39.16 -25.58
#